data_0c5aff2c4adf8a5559527e76d9bf45a1
#
_entry.id   0c5aff2c4adf8a5559527e76d9bf45a1
#
_cell.length_a   1.000
_cell.length_b   1.000
_cell.length_c   1.000
_cell.angle_alpha   90.00
_cell.angle_beta   90.00
_cell.angle_gamma   90.00
#
_symmetry.space_group_name_H-M   'P 1'
#
loop_
_entity.id
_entity.type
_entity.pdbx_description
1 polymer ?
#
loop_
_entity_poly.entity_id
_entity_poly.type
_entity_poly.pdbx_seq_one_letter_code
_entity_poly.pdbx_strand_id
1 'polypeptide(L)'
;MKNGIKDYVIRVMDSPLEVNAAEWNALLAMQTESGVSGYALNPFMRHEYLAAMHTSKSASPKTGWTPRFVTLWQGGVLAAGCALYLKDHSYGEYVFDHAWANAYHQHGLPYYPKALIAPPFTPVPGPRLLARNAEERALLVKAVIAWCESEKLSSLHLLFNSDEDVAACASAGLMLRHTVQFHWTNTEPTYESFDGFLMSLAQEKRKKIRQERKKVSDAGIQFRWALGNDISTEDWDFFYRCYERTYYEHGNAPYLSRSFFKSMQSDMPENWLMFIAEHGEGEKKQKVATSLIAVSTAPTFGTDVSSLPPEGAELARGGPSLRSPANTGASGPKLTAYGRYWGALARVDCLHFEACYYQPLQWCIEHGYATFEGGAQGEHKMARALLPVKTTSAHWLAHPSFADAIERFLEREGAGIENYLGELEGRTPFKQA
;
A
#
# COMPACT_ATOMS: atom_id res chain seq x y z
N MET A 1 -33.50 14.06 28.72
CA MET A 1 -32.43 14.38 27.77
C MET A 1 -32.87 13.84 26.40
N LYS A 2 -33.13 14.70 25.44
CA LYS A 2 -33.45 14.27 24.07
C LYS A 2 -32.15 13.73 23.47
N ASN A 3 -32.04 12.41 23.25
CA ASN A 3 -31.03 11.86 22.35
C ASN A 3 -31.31 12.46 20.96
N GLY A 4 -30.54 13.50 20.61
CA GLY A 4 -30.58 14.03 19.25
C GLY A 4 -30.14 12.93 18.30
N ILE A 5 -31.04 12.46 17.45
CA ILE A 5 -30.72 11.60 16.32
C ILE A 5 -29.65 12.37 15.53
N LYS A 6 -28.46 11.81 15.47
CA LYS A 6 -27.38 12.38 14.64
C LYS A 6 -27.79 12.13 13.18
N ASP A 7 -28.26 13.17 12.50
CA ASP A 7 -28.65 13.07 11.09
C ASP A 7 -27.40 12.97 10.21
N TYR A 8 -27.14 11.77 9.71
CA TYR A 8 -26.13 11.53 8.70
C TYR A 8 -26.72 11.54 7.30
N VAL A 9 -26.02 12.17 6.38
CA VAL A 9 -26.34 12.16 4.94
C VAL A 9 -25.33 11.28 4.23
N ILE A 10 -25.80 10.27 3.51
CA ILE A 10 -24.99 9.40 2.67
C ILE A 10 -24.94 10.03 1.28
N ARG A 11 -23.72 10.13 0.70
CA ARG A 11 -23.53 10.54 -0.70
C ARG A 11 -22.67 9.51 -1.40
N VAL A 12 -23.02 9.19 -2.64
CA VAL A 12 -22.25 8.34 -3.54
C VAL A 12 -21.80 9.22 -4.71
N MET A 13 -20.49 9.31 -4.88
CA MET A 13 -19.88 10.21 -5.86
C MET A 13 -19.18 9.40 -6.96
N ASP A 14 -19.29 9.84 -8.19
CA ASP A 14 -18.76 9.15 -9.37
C ASP A 14 -17.26 9.43 -9.62
N SER A 15 -16.69 10.31 -8.80
CA SER A 15 -15.29 10.73 -8.94
C SER A 15 -14.69 11.07 -7.57
N PRO A 16 -13.39 10.74 -7.32
CA PRO A 16 -12.67 11.27 -6.17
C PRO A 16 -12.61 12.80 -6.16
N LEU A 17 -12.69 13.44 -7.33
CA LEU A 17 -12.60 14.90 -7.46
C LEU A 17 -13.83 15.65 -6.90
N GLU A 18 -14.92 14.94 -6.61
CA GLU A 18 -16.10 15.49 -5.95
C GLU A 18 -15.96 15.53 -4.41
N VAL A 19 -14.91 14.90 -3.87
CA VAL A 19 -14.59 14.91 -2.44
C VAL A 19 -13.50 15.95 -2.20
N ASN A 20 -13.64 16.76 -1.15
CA ASN A 20 -12.60 17.71 -0.77
C ASN A 20 -11.33 16.97 -0.28
N ALA A 21 -10.19 17.26 -0.92
CA ALA A 21 -8.93 16.58 -0.63
C ALA A 21 -8.47 16.80 0.82
N ALA A 22 -8.62 18.00 1.37
CA ALA A 22 -8.21 18.29 2.73
C ALA A 22 -9.06 17.54 3.77
N GLU A 23 -10.39 17.49 3.57
CA GLU A 23 -11.29 16.73 4.46
C GLU A 23 -11.02 15.22 4.40
N TRP A 24 -10.78 14.68 3.20
CA TRP A 24 -10.42 13.27 3.02
C TRP A 24 -9.08 12.94 3.69
N ASN A 25 -8.04 13.73 3.46
CA ASN A 25 -6.73 13.53 4.05
C ASN A 25 -6.73 13.75 5.58
N ALA A 26 -7.60 14.64 6.10
CA ALA A 26 -7.81 14.78 7.54
C ALA A 26 -8.41 13.52 8.16
N LEU A 27 -9.41 12.89 7.52
CA LEU A 27 -9.92 11.59 7.96
C LEU A 27 -8.84 10.50 7.91
N LEU A 28 -8.00 10.49 6.87
CA LEU A 28 -6.89 9.55 6.76
C LEU A 28 -5.88 9.75 7.90
N ALA A 29 -5.55 10.99 8.25
CA ALA A 29 -4.67 11.31 9.36
C ALA A 29 -5.21 10.79 10.71
N MET A 30 -6.52 10.89 10.93
CA MET A 30 -7.16 10.37 12.15
C MET A 30 -7.02 8.86 12.32
N GLN A 31 -6.83 8.08 11.23
CA GLN A 31 -6.61 6.63 11.34
C GLN A 31 -5.27 6.29 11.99
N THR A 32 -4.31 7.22 12.01
CA THR A 32 -3.00 7.05 12.62
C THR A 32 -2.98 7.45 14.10
N GLU A 33 -3.88 8.33 14.53
CA GLU A 33 -3.92 8.91 15.88
C GLU A 33 -4.64 8.03 16.92
N SER A 34 -5.50 7.13 16.48
CA SER A 34 -6.32 6.30 17.39
C SER A 34 -5.52 5.32 18.26
N GLY A 35 -4.20 5.47 18.32
CA GLY A 35 -3.32 4.90 19.36
C GLY A 35 -3.05 3.40 19.26
N VAL A 36 -3.71 2.70 18.35
CA VAL A 36 -3.61 1.24 18.26
C VAL A 36 -2.54 0.81 17.25
N SER A 37 -2.33 1.52 16.16
CA SER A 37 -1.33 1.11 15.17
C SER A 37 -0.03 1.91 15.15
N GLY A 38 0.00 3.16 15.64
CA GLY A 38 1.22 3.99 15.66
C GLY A 38 1.91 4.17 14.30
N TYR A 39 1.22 3.87 13.19
CA TYR A 39 1.77 3.94 11.85
C TYR A 39 1.58 5.31 11.21
N ALA A 40 2.48 5.67 10.31
CA ALA A 40 2.40 6.88 9.50
C ALA A 40 1.33 6.78 8.40
N LEU A 41 1.04 7.91 7.75
CA LEU A 41 0.02 7.99 6.69
C LEU A 41 0.28 7.00 5.55
N ASN A 42 -0.72 6.17 5.23
CA ASN A 42 -0.69 5.29 4.07
C ASN A 42 -0.81 6.11 2.77
N PRO A 43 0.22 6.17 1.93
CA PRO A 43 0.23 7.04 0.74
C PRO A 43 -0.83 6.64 -0.30
N PHE A 44 -1.24 5.38 -0.33
CA PHE A 44 -2.18 4.86 -1.32
C PHE A 44 -3.64 5.20 -1.01
N MET A 45 -3.92 5.69 0.19
CA MET A 45 -5.23 6.18 0.61
C MET A 45 -5.31 7.71 0.60
N ARG A 46 -4.24 8.42 0.28
CA ARG A 46 -4.29 9.86 0.06
C ARG A 46 -5.19 10.21 -1.11
N HIS A 47 -5.89 11.33 -0.98
CA HIS A 47 -6.78 11.82 -2.03
C HIS A 47 -6.04 12.01 -3.37
N GLU A 48 -4.83 12.52 -3.34
CA GLU A 48 -4.00 12.78 -4.52
C GLU A 48 -3.70 11.49 -5.30
N TYR A 49 -3.41 10.37 -4.57
CA TYR A 49 -3.20 9.07 -5.21
C TYR A 49 -4.45 8.57 -5.91
N LEU A 50 -5.60 8.63 -5.24
CA LEU A 50 -6.88 8.18 -5.78
C LEU A 50 -7.34 9.08 -6.95
N ALA A 51 -7.14 10.39 -6.84
CA ALA A 51 -7.39 11.35 -7.90
C ALA A 51 -6.51 11.09 -9.14
N ALA A 52 -5.22 10.80 -8.94
CA ALA A 52 -4.30 10.46 -10.02
C ALA A 52 -4.70 9.16 -10.73
N MET A 53 -5.18 8.13 -10.01
CA MET A 53 -5.73 6.91 -10.60
C MET A 53 -6.91 7.21 -11.55
N HIS A 54 -7.77 8.12 -11.15
CA HIS A 54 -8.94 8.54 -11.93
C HIS A 54 -8.56 9.42 -13.12
N THR A 55 -7.82 10.50 -12.89
CA THR A 55 -7.47 11.50 -13.92
C THR A 55 -6.56 10.94 -15.01
N SER A 56 -5.63 10.06 -14.63
CA SER A 56 -4.77 9.34 -15.59
C SER A 56 -5.49 8.25 -16.37
N LYS A 57 -6.75 7.95 -16.01
CA LYS A 57 -7.56 6.83 -16.53
C LYS A 57 -6.95 5.46 -16.30
N SER A 58 -6.00 5.35 -15.36
CA SER A 58 -5.44 4.06 -14.94
C SER A 58 -6.51 3.21 -14.25
N ALA A 59 -7.34 3.82 -13.39
CA ALA A 59 -8.55 3.21 -12.84
C ALA A 59 -9.78 3.97 -13.37
N SER A 60 -10.48 3.37 -14.31
CA SER A 60 -11.61 3.97 -15.04
C SER A 60 -12.58 2.88 -15.50
N PRO A 61 -13.80 3.22 -15.95
CA PRO A 61 -14.73 2.23 -16.51
C PRO A 61 -14.11 1.40 -17.65
N LYS A 62 -13.21 1.99 -18.45
CA LYS A 62 -12.54 1.27 -19.56
C LYS A 62 -11.55 0.21 -19.07
N THR A 63 -11.06 0.32 -17.85
CA THR A 63 -10.15 -0.62 -17.20
C THR A 63 -10.85 -1.48 -16.14
N GLY A 64 -12.19 -1.47 -16.14
CA GLY A 64 -13.01 -2.23 -15.21
C GLY A 64 -13.01 -1.71 -13.79
N TRP A 65 -12.72 -0.43 -13.59
CA TRP A 65 -12.71 0.25 -12.30
C TRP A 65 -13.60 1.50 -12.36
N THR A 66 -14.91 1.35 -12.11
CA THR A 66 -15.85 2.48 -12.10
C THR A 66 -15.96 3.04 -10.69
N PRO A 67 -15.47 4.27 -10.42
CA PRO A 67 -15.45 4.82 -9.06
C PRO A 67 -16.86 5.09 -8.55
N ARG A 68 -17.07 4.84 -7.25
CA ARG A 68 -18.27 5.13 -6.45
C ARG A 68 -17.82 5.46 -5.04
N PHE A 69 -17.39 6.71 -4.80
CA PHE A 69 -16.94 7.13 -3.47
C PHE A 69 -18.14 7.28 -2.56
N VAL A 70 -18.24 6.42 -1.53
CA VAL A 70 -19.32 6.48 -0.54
C VAL A 70 -18.84 7.30 0.65
N THR A 71 -19.62 8.33 1.01
CA THR A 71 -19.28 9.28 2.08
C THR A 71 -20.46 9.49 3.02
N LEU A 72 -20.16 9.66 4.31
CA LEU A 72 -21.09 10.06 5.36
C LEU A 72 -20.81 11.51 5.77
N TRP A 73 -21.86 12.29 5.84
CA TRP A 73 -21.78 13.72 6.21
C TRP A 73 -22.66 13.97 7.42
N GLN A 74 -22.16 14.78 8.36
CA GLN A 74 -22.89 15.24 9.54
C GLN A 74 -22.76 16.75 9.68
N GLY A 75 -23.85 17.47 9.62
CA GLY A 75 -23.83 18.94 9.72
C GLY A 75 -23.00 19.62 8.62
N GLY A 76 -22.87 19.00 7.44
CA GLY A 76 -22.07 19.51 6.33
C GLY A 76 -20.56 19.19 6.40
N VAL A 77 -20.11 18.45 7.43
CA VAL A 77 -18.73 18.00 7.61
C VAL A 77 -18.61 16.54 7.23
N LEU A 78 -17.53 16.16 6.55
CA LEU A 78 -17.22 14.78 6.19
C LEU A 78 -16.90 13.97 7.46
N ALA A 79 -17.73 12.96 7.77
CA ALA A 79 -17.62 12.14 8.97
C ALA A 79 -16.94 10.79 8.70
N ALA A 80 -17.22 10.20 7.54
CA ALA A 80 -16.56 8.98 7.08
C ALA A 80 -16.61 8.86 5.56
N GLY A 81 -15.73 8.01 4.97
CA GLY A 81 -15.74 7.74 3.54
C GLY A 81 -14.89 6.55 3.14
N CYS A 82 -15.20 5.97 1.99
CA CYS A 82 -14.41 4.91 1.38
C CYS A 82 -14.34 5.07 -0.15
N ALA A 83 -13.23 4.62 -0.72
CA ALA A 83 -13.00 4.58 -2.16
C ALA A 83 -13.54 3.24 -2.70
N LEU A 84 -14.81 3.21 -3.05
CA LEU A 84 -15.48 2.06 -3.65
C LEU A 84 -15.38 2.14 -5.18
N TYR A 85 -15.24 0.97 -5.81
CA TYR A 85 -15.26 0.81 -7.26
C TYR A 85 -16.23 -0.31 -7.66
N LEU A 86 -17.03 -0.09 -8.70
CA LEU A 86 -17.70 -1.19 -9.40
C LEU A 86 -16.72 -1.87 -10.33
N LYS A 87 -16.63 -3.18 -10.23
CA LYS A 87 -15.72 -4.02 -10.98
C LYS A 87 -16.48 -4.91 -11.95
N ASP A 88 -16.07 -4.93 -13.21
CA ASP A 88 -16.60 -5.82 -14.23
C ASP A 88 -15.74 -7.08 -14.47
N HIS A 89 -14.60 -7.18 -13.75
CA HIS A 89 -13.68 -8.32 -13.70
C HIS A 89 -12.82 -8.24 -12.43
N SER A 90 -12.10 -9.32 -12.06
CA SER A 90 -11.27 -9.38 -10.84
C SER A 90 -9.76 -9.12 -11.07
N TYR A 91 -9.37 -8.56 -12.22
CA TYR A 91 -7.96 -8.23 -12.45
C TYR A 91 -7.52 -7.01 -11.63
N GLY A 92 -6.28 -7.07 -11.13
CA GLY A 92 -5.64 -5.99 -10.38
C GLY A 92 -6.04 -5.88 -8.90
N GLU A 93 -6.72 -6.89 -8.36
CA GLU A 93 -7.21 -6.94 -6.97
C GLU A 93 -6.25 -7.66 -6.01
N TYR A 94 -5.49 -8.65 -6.51
CA TYR A 94 -4.53 -9.48 -5.76
C TYR A 94 -5.13 -10.39 -4.66
N VAL A 95 -6.46 -10.37 -4.48
CA VAL A 95 -7.22 -11.37 -3.73
C VAL A 95 -8.15 -12.06 -4.73
N PHE A 96 -7.82 -13.30 -5.07
CA PHE A 96 -8.45 -13.98 -6.20
C PHE A 96 -9.78 -14.63 -5.81
N ASP A 97 -10.85 -14.22 -6.48
CA ASP A 97 -12.22 -14.74 -6.31
C ASP A 97 -12.76 -15.42 -7.59
N HIS A 98 -11.87 -15.83 -8.48
CA HIS A 98 -12.24 -16.48 -9.76
C HIS A 98 -13.12 -17.73 -9.56
N ALA A 99 -12.89 -18.51 -8.48
CA ALA A 99 -13.71 -19.66 -8.15
C ALA A 99 -15.17 -19.25 -7.82
N TRP A 100 -15.36 -18.11 -7.15
CA TRP A 100 -16.67 -17.58 -6.83
C TRP A 100 -17.39 -17.10 -8.08
N ALA A 101 -16.72 -16.33 -8.94
CA ALA A 101 -17.25 -15.90 -10.23
C ALA A 101 -17.66 -17.08 -11.11
N ASN A 102 -16.84 -18.13 -11.16
CA ASN A 102 -17.16 -19.36 -11.90
C ASN A 102 -18.36 -20.08 -11.32
N ALA A 103 -18.50 -20.17 -9.99
CA ALA A 103 -19.67 -20.77 -9.35
C ALA A 103 -20.97 -20.01 -9.70
N TYR A 104 -20.97 -18.69 -9.67
CA TYR A 104 -22.10 -17.88 -10.10
C TYR A 104 -22.45 -18.16 -11.57
N HIS A 105 -21.45 -18.14 -12.45
CA HIS A 105 -21.64 -18.42 -13.88
C HIS A 105 -22.26 -19.81 -14.13
N GLN A 106 -21.76 -20.86 -13.43
CA GLN A 106 -22.29 -22.22 -13.57
C GLN A 106 -23.77 -22.35 -13.15
N HIS A 107 -24.24 -21.46 -12.26
CA HIS A 107 -25.64 -21.41 -11.83
C HIS A 107 -26.48 -20.38 -12.61
N GLY A 108 -25.93 -19.80 -13.69
CA GLY A 108 -26.64 -18.82 -14.52
C GLY A 108 -26.88 -17.48 -13.85
N LEU A 109 -26.09 -17.14 -12.80
CA LEU A 109 -26.21 -15.89 -12.05
C LEU A 109 -25.08 -14.92 -12.43
N PRO A 110 -25.39 -13.62 -12.53
CA PRO A 110 -24.35 -12.61 -12.77
C PRO A 110 -23.51 -12.38 -11.51
N TYR A 111 -22.19 -12.47 -11.63
CA TYR A 111 -21.26 -12.08 -10.57
C TYR A 111 -20.80 -10.62 -10.70
N TYR A 112 -20.62 -10.18 -11.92
CA TYR A 112 -20.25 -8.79 -12.21
C TYR A 112 -21.46 -7.96 -12.67
N PRO A 113 -21.50 -6.64 -12.38
CA PRO A 113 -20.52 -5.91 -11.58
C PRO A 113 -20.60 -6.27 -10.10
N LYS A 114 -19.44 -6.22 -9.43
CA LYS A 114 -19.31 -6.35 -7.97
C LYS A 114 -18.74 -5.07 -7.36
N ALA A 115 -18.98 -4.85 -6.06
CA ALA A 115 -18.39 -3.73 -5.33
C ALA A 115 -17.02 -4.10 -4.73
N LEU A 116 -16.05 -3.19 -4.85
CA LEU A 116 -14.71 -3.34 -4.31
C LEU A 116 -14.25 -2.08 -3.59
N ILE A 117 -13.77 -2.19 -2.36
CA ILE A 117 -13.12 -1.12 -1.60
C ILE A 117 -11.65 -1.48 -1.45
N ALA A 118 -10.81 -0.87 -2.24
CA ALA A 118 -9.35 -0.94 -2.20
C ALA A 118 -8.74 0.14 -3.10
N PRO A 119 -7.54 0.65 -2.81
CA PRO A 119 -6.82 1.45 -3.78
C PRO A 119 -6.47 0.58 -5.00
N PRO A 120 -6.76 1.04 -6.23
CA PRO A 120 -6.58 0.22 -7.43
C PRO A 120 -5.14 -0.27 -7.59
N PHE A 121 -4.96 -1.52 -8.03
CA PHE A 121 -3.68 -2.17 -8.33
C PHE A 121 -2.68 -2.18 -7.16
N THR A 122 -3.17 -2.11 -5.90
CA THR A 122 -2.33 -1.83 -4.74
C THR A 122 -2.58 -2.83 -3.60
N PRO A 123 -1.85 -3.95 -3.56
CA PRO A 123 -1.98 -4.97 -2.51
C PRO A 123 -1.20 -4.57 -1.25
N VAL A 124 -1.53 -3.41 -0.68
CA VAL A 124 -0.91 -2.88 0.53
C VAL A 124 -1.95 -2.84 1.65
N PRO A 125 -1.72 -3.44 2.82
CA PRO A 125 -2.61 -3.33 3.97
C PRO A 125 -2.77 -1.89 4.45
N GLY A 126 -3.96 -1.57 4.99
CA GLY A 126 -4.20 -0.27 5.58
C GLY A 126 -5.68 0.10 5.67
N PRO A 127 -6.01 1.31 6.10
CA PRO A 127 -7.39 1.75 6.27
C PRO A 127 -8.12 1.80 4.93
N ARG A 128 -9.32 1.24 4.91
CA ARG A 128 -10.24 1.26 3.76
C ARG A 128 -11.48 2.10 4.07
N LEU A 129 -11.82 2.15 5.35
CA LEU A 129 -12.96 2.87 5.89
C LEU A 129 -12.43 4.04 6.72
N LEU A 130 -12.28 5.20 6.08
CA LEU A 130 -11.84 6.40 6.78
C LEU A 130 -13.00 6.94 7.61
N ALA A 131 -12.83 7.13 8.92
CA ALA A 131 -13.88 7.59 9.81
C ALA A 131 -13.28 8.32 11.01
N ARG A 132 -14.02 9.28 11.57
CA ARG A 132 -13.60 10.02 12.76
C ARG A 132 -13.57 9.14 14.02
N ASN A 133 -14.37 8.06 14.04
CA ASN A 133 -14.47 7.14 15.17
C ASN A 133 -15.06 5.78 14.74
N ALA A 134 -15.05 4.82 15.64
CA ALA A 134 -15.54 3.46 15.40
C ALA A 134 -17.05 3.38 15.10
N GLU A 135 -17.88 4.25 15.69
CA GLU A 135 -19.34 4.28 15.44
C GLU A 135 -19.61 4.68 13.98
N GLU A 136 -18.93 5.71 13.49
CA GLU A 136 -19.06 6.19 12.12
C GLU A 136 -18.49 5.20 11.10
N ARG A 137 -17.40 4.49 11.46
CA ARG A 137 -16.89 3.39 10.63
C ARG A 137 -17.92 2.26 10.51
N ALA A 138 -18.53 1.85 11.61
CA ALA A 138 -19.57 0.82 11.59
C ALA A 138 -20.81 1.28 10.81
N LEU A 139 -21.18 2.56 10.91
CA LEU A 139 -22.28 3.13 10.13
C LEU A 139 -21.95 3.14 8.63
N LEU A 140 -20.70 3.47 8.26
CA LEU A 140 -20.26 3.43 6.87
C LEU A 140 -20.35 2.02 6.27
N VAL A 141 -19.94 0.98 6.99
CA VAL A 141 -20.09 -0.42 6.54
C VAL A 141 -21.54 -0.75 6.24
N LYS A 142 -22.44 -0.42 7.16
CA LYS A 142 -23.89 -0.66 6.98
C LYS A 142 -24.47 0.11 5.80
N ALA A 143 -24.05 1.37 5.63
CA ALA A 143 -24.47 2.22 4.53
C ALA A 143 -24.00 1.65 3.17
N VAL A 144 -22.77 1.15 3.09
CA VAL A 144 -22.23 0.53 1.87
C VAL A 144 -22.97 -0.77 1.54
N ILE A 145 -23.25 -1.63 2.52
CA ILE A 145 -24.03 -2.85 2.30
C ILE A 145 -25.42 -2.51 1.76
N ALA A 146 -26.14 -1.59 2.42
CA ALA A 146 -27.47 -1.16 1.99
C ALA A 146 -27.46 -0.55 0.58
N TRP A 147 -26.42 0.19 0.24
CA TRP A 147 -26.25 0.71 -1.11
C TRP A 147 -26.01 -0.43 -2.12
N CYS A 148 -25.14 -1.40 -1.81
CA CYS A 148 -24.92 -2.57 -2.67
C CYS A 148 -26.21 -3.36 -2.91
N GLU A 149 -27.06 -3.51 -1.90
CA GLU A 149 -28.38 -4.16 -2.01
C GLU A 149 -29.32 -3.36 -2.93
N SER A 150 -29.35 -2.02 -2.77
CA SER A 150 -30.18 -1.14 -3.62
C SER A 150 -29.78 -1.17 -5.09
N GLU A 151 -28.47 -1.26 -5.36
CA GLU A 151 -27.89 -1.39 -6.70
C GLU A 151 -27.93 -2.83 -7.24
N LYS A 152 -28.42 -3.78 -6.44
CA LYS A 152 -28.50 -5.22 -6.77
C LYS A 152 -27.15 -5.83 -7.17
N LEU A 153 -26.10 -5.41 -6.49
CA LEU A 153 -24.77 -5.95 -6.71
C LEU A 153 -24.65 -7.37 -6.13
N SER A 154 -23.87 -8.22 -6.77
CA SER A 154 -23.67 -9.62 -6.34
C SER A 154 -22.90 -9.72 -5.02
N SER A 155 -21.94 -8.82 -4.80
CA SER A 155 -21.03 -8.89 -3.65
C SER A 155 -20.31 -7.55 -3.40
N LEU A 156 -19.76 -7.45 -2.17
CA LEU A 156 -18.88 -6.39 -1.72
C LEU A 156 -17.60 -7.00 -1.16
N HIS A 157 -16.45 -6.45 -1.55
CA HIS A 157 -15.13 -6.89 -1.12
C HIS A 157 -14.34 -5.69 -0.58
N LEU A 158 -13.81 -5.82 0.64
CA LEU A 158 -12.84 -4.86 1.20
C LEU A 158 -11.52 -5.61 1.32
N LEU A 159 -10.48 -5.15 0.61
CA LEU A 159 -9.23 -5.90 0.49
C LEU A 159 -8.10 -5.29 1.31
N PHE A 160 -7.34 -6.14 2.01
CA PHE A 160 -6.16 -5.76 2.80
C PHE A 160 -6.49 -4.71 3.86
N ASN A 161 -7.49 -4.99 4.67
CA ASN A 161 -8.02 -4.08 5.69
C ASN A 161 -7.04 -3.85 6.85
N SER A 162 -7.15 -2.69 7.50
CA SER A 162 -6.61 -2.46 8.84
C SER A 162 -7.39 -3.26 9.89
N ASP A 163 -6.82 -3.40 11.09
CA ASP A 163 -7.45 -4.15 12.19
C ASP A 163 -8.79 -3.51 12.61
N GLU A 164 -8.87 -2.18 12.61
CA GLU A 164 -10.10 -1.46 12.91
C GLU A 164 -11.21 -1.70 11.85
N ASP A 165 -10.82 -1.78 10.58
CA ASP A 165 -11.74 -2.10 9.50
C ASP A 165 -12.19 -3.56 9.58
N VAL A 166 -11.27 -4.49 9.89
CA VAL A 166 -11.60 -5.90 10.14
C VAL A 166 -12.64 -6.03 11.25
N ALA A 167 -12.42 -5.34 12.38
CA ALA A 167 -13.34 -5.37 13.50
C ALA A 167 -14.73 -4.81 13.13
N ALA A 168 -14.80 -3.71 12.39
CA ALA A 168 -16.05 -3.11 11.93
C ALA A 168 -16.79 -4.02 10.95
N CYS A 169 -16.09 -4.63 9.99
CA CYS A 169 -16.63 -5.57 9.02
C CYS A 169 -17.15 -6.85 9.69
N ALA A 170 -16.38 -7.44 10.60
CA ALA A 170 -16.80 -8.62 11.36
C ALA A 170 -18.05 -8.34 12.19
N SER A 171 -18.11 -7.18 12.86
CA SER A 171 -19.29 -6.75 13.64
C SER A 171 -20.53 -6.53 12.77
N ALA A 172 -20.36 -6.23 11.48
CA ALA A 172 -21.44 -6.09 10.52
C ALA A 172 -21.81 -7.43 9.81
N GLY A 173 -21.16 -8.54 10.18
CA GLY A 173 -21.43 -9.88 9.65
C GLY A 173 -20.78 -10.19 8.30
N LEU A 174 -19.73 -9.45 7.90
CA LEU A 174 -18.95 -9.81 6.72
C LEU A 174 -18.05 -11.01 7.02
N MET A 175 -17.91 -11.89 6.04
CA MET A 175 -16.97 -13.02 6.09
C MET A 175 -15.55 -12.53 5.96
N LEU A 176 -14.65 -13.06 6.77
CA LEU A 176 -13.22 -12.71 6.72
C LEU A 176 -12.44 -13.74 5.92
N ARG A 177 -11.53 -13.25 5.08
CA ARG A 177 -10.58 -14.06 4.31
C ARG A 177 -9.16 -13.65 4.61
N HIS A 178 -8.32 -14.62 4.92
CA HIS A 178 -6.92 -14.40 5.26
C HIS A 178 -5.99 -14.79 4.12
N THR A 179 -4.93 -14.01 3.93
CA THR A 179 -3.83 -14.33 3.02
C THR A 179 -2.50 -13.99 3.68
N VAL A 180 -1.38 -14.36 3.05
CA VAL A 180 -0.05 -14.12 3.60
C VAL A 180 0.73 -13.18 2.70
N GLN A 181 1.33 -12.16 3.29
CA GLN A 181 2.35 -11.32 2.69
C GLN A 181 3.68 -11.47 3.44
N PHE A 182 4.73 -10.81 2.95
CA PHE A 182 6.06 -10.91 3.56
C PHE A 182 6.62 -9.51 3.79
N HIS A 183 6.80 -9.16 5.06
CA HIS A 183 7.27 -7.85 5.49
C HIS A 183 8.56 -7.97 6.29
N TRP A 184 9.47 -7.03 6.14
CA TRP A 184 10.58 -6.85 7.04
C TRP A 184 10.21 -5.83 8.11
N THR A 185 10.56 -6.12 9.35
CA THR A 185 10.38 -5.22 10.49
C THR A 185 11.72 -4.93 11.13
N ASN A 186 12.00 -3.66 11.39
CA ASN A 186 13.18 -3.26 12.14
C ASN A 186 13.02 -3.70 13.61
N THR A 187 14.12 -4.03 14.24
CA THR A 187 14.14 -4.48 15.66
C THR A 187 14.01 -3.29 16.62
N GLU A 188 13.77 -3.60 17.89
CA GLU A 188 13.90 -2.64 18.97
C GLU A 188 14.92 -3.20 20.00
N PRO A 189 16.11 -2.56 20.15
CA PRO A 189 16.56 -1.37 19.41
C PRO A 189 16.75 -1.64 17.91
N THR A 190 16.65 -0.56 17.10
CA THR A 190 16.82 -0.64 15.65
C THR A 190 18.23 -1.08 15.26
N TYR A 191 18.36 -1.72 14.09
CA TYR A 191 19.68 -2.03 13.55
C TYR A 191 20.47 -0.75 13.30
N GLU A 192 21.71 -0.70 13.76
CA GLU A 192 22.61 0.45 13.57
C GLU A 192 23.14 0.52 12.12
N SER A 193 23.17 -0.61 11.42
CA SER A 193 23.67 -0.71 10.06
C SER A 193 23.14 -1.95 9.34
N PHE A 194 23.26 -1.97 8.01
CA PHE A 194 22.94 -3.14 7.21
C PHE A 194 23.81 -4.35 7.57
N ASP A 195 25.09 -4.14 7.93
CA ASP A 195 25.94 -5.24 8.41
C ASP A 195 25.46 -5.78 9.76
N GLY A 196 25.00 -4.92 10.68
CA GLY A 196 24.36 -5.30 11.93
C GLY A 196 23.13 -6.19 11.67
N PHE A 197 22.28 -5.79 10.74
CA PHE A 197 21.16 -6.61 10.28
C PHE A 197 21.64 -7.97 9.71
N LEU A 198 22.65 -7.98 8.83
CA LEU A 198 23.18 -9.24 8.31
C LEU A 198 23.71 -10.16 9.41
N MET A 199 24.29 -9.59 10.46
CA MET A 199 24.81 -10.37 11.60
C MET A 199 23.69 -11.03 12.43
N SER A 200 22.47 -10.59 12.36
CA SER A 200 21.29 -11.25 12.99
C SER A 200 20.86 -12.53 12.23
N LEU A 201 21.22 -12.65 10.96
CA LEU A 201 20.81 -13.77 10.12
C LEU A 201 21.68 -15.02 10.33
N ALA A 202 21.11 -16.18 10.03
CA ALA A 202 21.86 -17.45 9.92
C ALA A 202 23.00 -17.32 8.92
N GLN A 203 24.12 -18.01 9.19
CA GLN A 203 25.35 -17.88 8.42
C GLN A 203 25.16 -18.11 6.91
N GLU A 204 24.38 -19.11 6.53
CA GLU A 204 24.10 -19.43 5.13
C GLU A 204 23.33 -18.32 4.41
N LYS A 205 22.34 -17.69 5.08
CA LYS A 205 21.53 -16.59 4.54
C LYS A 205 22.41 -15.35 4.34
N ARG A 206 23.19 -14.98 5.36
CA ARG A 206 24.16 -13.89 5.30
C ARG A 206 25.19 -14.09 4.17
N LYS A 207 25.75 -15.30 4.05
CA LYS A 207 26.70 -15.64 2.96
C LYS A 207 26.05 -15.47 1.59
N LYS A 208 24.83 -15.95 1.42
CA LYS A 208 24.07 -15.86 0.18
C LYS A 208 23.82 -14.40 -0.20
N ILE A 209 23.34 -13.57 0.72
CA ILE A 209 23.10 -12.14 0.46
C ILE A 209 24.39 -11.44 0.02
N ARG A 210 25.51 -11.65 0.73
CA ARG A 210 26.81 -11.08 0.36
C ARG A 210 27.29 -11.52 -1.03
N GLN A 211 27.06 -12.79 -1.39
CA GLN A 211 27.38 -13.29 -2.73
C GLN A 211 26.50 -12.68 -3.81
N GLU A 212 25.20 -12.51 -3.58
CA GLU A 212 24.29 -11.89 -4.52
C GLU A 212 24.67 -10.42 -4.74
N ARG A 213 24.93 -9.66 -3.68
CA ARG A 213 25.42 -8.27 -3.77
C ARG A 213 26.76 -8.17 -4.51
N LYS A 214 27.69 -9.08 -4.21
CA LYS A 214 28.99 -9.13 -4.88
C LYS A 214 28.86 -9.35 -6.38
N LYS A 215 27.98 -10.25 -6.85
CA LYS A 215 27.74 -10.47 -8.28
C LYS A 215 27.32 -9.20 -9.01
N VAL A 216 26.44 -8.40 -8.39
CA VAL A 216 25.98 -7.14 -8.95
C VAL A 216 27.13 -6.11 -9.03
N SER A 217 27.92 -5.99 -7.97
CA SER A 217 29.10 -5.12 -7.92
C SER A 217 30.18 -5.56 -8.91
N ASP A 218 30.48 -6.87 -9.00
CA ASP A 218 31.48 -7.42 -9.95
C ASP A 218 31.04 -7.21 -11.42
N ALA A 219 29.73 -7.09 -11.67
CA ALA A 219 29.19 -6.71 -12.99
C ALA A 219 29.30 -5.20 -13.28
N GLY A 220 29.97 -4.41 -12.44
CA GLY A 220 30.17 -2.99 -12.61
C GLY A 220 28.92 -2.13 -12.38
N ILE A 221 27.93 -2.66 -11.64
CA ILE A 221 26.71 -1.93 -11.31
C ILE A 221 26.90 -1.13 -10.01
N GLN A 222 26.57 0.13 -10.08
CA GLN A 222 26.48 1.05 -8.95
C GLN A 222 25.05 1.50 -8.75
N PHE A 223 24.66 1.75 -7.50
CA PHE A 223 23.34 2.27 -7.16
C PHE A 223 23.43 3.70 -6.64
N ARG A 224 22.47 4.50 -7.05
CA ARG A 224 22.10 5.73 -6.37
C ARG A 224 20.62 5.70 -6.04
N TRP A 225 20.20 6.52 -5.10
CA TRP A 225 18.80 6.74 -4.80
C TRP A 225 18.46 8.23 -4.88
N ALA A 226 17.18 8.52 -5.10
CA ALA A 226 16.62 9.85 -5.08
C ALA A 226 15.26 9.81 -4.40
N LEU A 227 14.94 10.81 -3.60
CA LEU A 227 13.68 10.93 -2.84
C LEU A 227 12.97 12.23 -3.23
N GLY A 228 11.67 12.14 -3.43
CA GLY A 228 10.85 13.33 -3.62
C GLY A 228 11.22 14.13 -4.85
N ASN A 229 11.45 15.42 -4.66
CA ASN A 229 11.80 16.36 -5.73
C ASN A 229 13.20 16.14 -6.30
N ASP A 230 14.03 15.34 -5.65
CA ASP A 230 15.38 14.98 -6.16
C ASP A 230 15.30 13.92 -7.27
N ILE A 231 14.14 13.27 -7.46
CA ILE A 231 13.92 12.37 -8.60
C ILE A 231 13.71 13.23 -9.85
N SER A 232 14.71 13.26 -10.74
CA SER A 232 14.64 14.07 -11.96
C SER A 232 13.57 13.55 -12.94
N THR A 233 13.14 14.42 -13.85
CA THR A 233 12.20 14.02 -14.91
C THR A 233 12.78 12.90 -15.77
N GLU A 234 14.10 12.92 -16.05
CA GLU A 234 14.81 11.88 -16.78
C GLU A 234 14.83 10.55 -16.03
N ASP A 235 14.87 10.57 -14.69
CA ASP A 235 14.77 9.36 -13.86
C ASP A 235 13.37 8.79 -13.92
N TRP A 236 12.33 9.62 -13.84
CA TRP A 236 10.95 9.20 -14.00
C TRP A 236 10.67 8.62 -15.39
N ASP A 237 11.21 9.21 -16.44
CA ASP A 237 11.07 8.70 -17.81
C ASP A 237 11.82 7.38 -18.02
N PHE A 238 13.00 7.25 -17.40
CA PHE A 238 13.74 6.00 -17.41
C PHE A 238 13.02 4.90 -16.64
N PHE A 239 12.50 5.22 -15.44
CA PHE A 239 11.68 4.32 -14.66
C PHE A 239 10.48 3.82 -15.47
N TYR A 240 9.75 4.72 -16.12
CA TYR A 240 8.54 4.32 -16.84
C TYR A 240 8.87 3.37 -18.01
N ARG A 241 9.96 3.58 -18.73
CA ARG A 241 10.44 2.63 -19.75
C ARG A 241 10.76 1.25 -19.19
N CYS A 242 11.38 1.18 -18.01
CA CYS A 242 11.65 -0.08 -17.33
C CYS A 242 10.34 -0.77 -16.89
N TYR A 243 9.40 0.02 -16.35
CA TYR A 243 8.09 -0.44 -15.91
C TYR A 243 7.27 -1.04 -17.06
N GLU A 244 7.13 -0.31 -18.17
CA GLU A 244 6.43 -0.80 -19.36
C GLU A 244 7.04 -2.11 -19.87
N ARG A 245 8.36 -2.15 -19.99
CA ARG A 245 9.06 -3.35 -20.47
C ARG A 245 8.74 -4.57 -19.61
N THR A 246 8.73 -4.43 -18.29
CA THR A 246 8.39 -5.53 -17.39
C THR A 246 7.00 -6.09 -17.69
N TYR A 247 6.01 -5.23 -17.92
CA TYR A 247 4.65 -5.67 -18.25
C TYR A 247 4.57 -6.35 -19.61
N TYR A 248 5.18 -5.78 -20.64
CA TYR A 248 5.18 -6.37 -21.98
C TYR A 248 5.92 -7.71 -22.04
N GLU A 249 7.01 -7.87 -21.30
CA GLU A 249 7.71 -9.16 -21.17
C GLU A 249 6.85 -10.25 -20.52
N HIS A 250 5.86 -9.86 -19.70
CA HIS A 250 4.87 -10.76 -19.12
C HIS A 250 3.57 -10.88 -19.97
N GLY A 251 3.54 -10.32 -21.16
CA GLY A 251 2.39 -10.38 -22.06
C GLY A 251 1.22 -9.50 -21.68
N ASN A 252 1.41 -8.50 -20.82
CA ASN A 252 0.39 -7.58 -20.36
C ASN A 252 0.72 -6.13 -20.73
N ALA A 253 -0.32 -5.29 -20.85
CA ALA A 253 -0.13 -3.85 -20.88
C ALA A 253 0.06 -3.30 -19.46
N PRO A 254 0.81 -2.21 -19.28
CA PRO A 254 0.95 -1.56 -17.98
C PRO A 254 -0.40 -1.12 -17.42
N TYR A 255 -0.67 -1.39 -16.13
CA TYR A 255 -1.88 -0.89 -15.46
C TYR A 255 -1.86 0.63 -15.29
N LEU A 256 -0.69 1.20 -15.00
CA LEU A 256 -0.53 2.61 -14.69
C LEU A 256 0.11 3.32 -15.91
N SER A 257 -0.47 4.45 -16.29
CA SER A 257 0.04 5.25 -17.39
C SER A 257 1.18 6.17 -16.96
N ARG A 258 1.96 6.70 -17.93
CA ARG A 258 2.99 7.72 -17.63
C ARG A 258 2.40 8.97 -16.98
N SER A 259 1.15 9.34 -17.32
CA SER A 259 0.47 10.48 -16.70
C SER A 259 0.16 10.24 -15.23
N PHE A 260 -0.13 9.01 -14.80
CA PHE A 260 -0.25 8.68 -13.38
C PHE A 260 1.05 9.01 -12.63
N PHE A 261 2.20 8.53 -13.13
CA PHE A 261 3.49 8.80 -12.49
C PHE A 261 3.89 10.28 -12.56
N LYS A 262 3.42 11.03 -13.58
CA LYS A 262 3.58 12.48 -13.61
C LYS A 262 2.83 13.16 -12.47
N SER A 263 1.60 12.73 -12.18
CA SER A 263 0.86 13.21 -11.00
C SER A 263 1.57 12.84 -9.69
N MET A 264 2.13 11.64 -9.60
CA MET A 264 2.91 11.26 -8.40
C MET A 264 4.13 12.16 -8.21
N GLN A 265 4.81 12.52 -9.29
CA GLN A 265 5.94 13.45 -9.27
C GLN A 265 5.55 14.87 -8.82
N SER A 266 4.35 15.36 -9.22
CA SER A 266 3.91 16.73 -8.92
C SER A 266 3.14 16.84 -7.61
N ASP A 267 2.25 15.87 -7.31
CA ASP A 267 1.22 16.03 -6.28
C ASP A 267 1.57 15.30 -4.97
N MET A 268 2.49 14.33 -5.03
CA MET A 268 2.94 13.52 -3.90
C MET A 268 4.44 13.19 -3.95
N PRO A 269 5.33 14.12 -4.30
CA PRO A 269 6.76 13.81 -4.46
C PRO A 269 7.35 13.18 -3.20
N GLU A 270 6.99 13.65 -2.02
CA GLU A 270 7.51 13.21 -0.72
C GLU A 270 7.27 11.73 -0.43
N ASN A 271 6.34 11.10 -1.13
CA ASN A 271 6.01 9.69 -0.94
C ASN A 271 6.76 8.73 -1.87
N TRP A 272 7.71 9.21 -2.67
CA TRP A 272 8.39 8.37 -3.65
C TRP A 272 9.91 8.37 -3.49
N LEU A 273 10.46 7.15 -3.39
CA LEU A 273 11.89 6.86 -3.34
C LEU A 273 12.24 5.97 -4.52
N MET A 274 13.23 6.37 -5.30
CA MET A 274 13.68 5.63 -6.48
C MET A 274 15.14 5.18 -6.30
N PHE A 275 15.39 3.89 -6.48
CA PHE A 275 16.74 3.35 -6.65
C PHE A 275 17.03 3.17 -8.13
N ILE A 276 18.17 3.65 -8.57
CA ILE A 276 18.62 3.62 -9.95
C ILE A 276 19.94 2.86 -10.02
N ALA A 277 19.94 1.77 -10.78
CA ALA A 277 21.14 1.00 -11.09
C ALA A 277 21.82 1.58 -12.34
N GLU A 278 23.11 1.87 -12.24
CA GLU A 278 23.93 2.46 -13.28
C GLU A 278 25.14 1.56 -13.57
N HIS A 279 25.49 1.41 -14.84
CA HIS A 279 26.65 0.66 -15.31
C HIS A 279 27.64 1.61 -15.98
N GLY A 280 28.94 1.42 -15.73
CA GLY A 280 30.02 2.25 -16.28
C GLY A 280 30.50 3.35 -15.34
N GLU A 281 31.44 4.15 -15.79
CA GLU A 281 32.09 5.20 -15.02
C GLU A 281 32.07 6.55 -15.74
N GLY A 282 32.06 7.64 -14.97
CA GLY A 282 32.10 9.02 -15.48
C GLY A 282 30.96 9.31 -16.45
N GLU A 283 31.27 9.95 -17.57
CA GLU A 283 30.30 10.32 -18.61
C GLU A 283 29.70 9.12 -19.39
N LYS A 284 30.28 7.92 -19.23
CA LYS A 284 29.81 6.68 -19.86
C LYS A 284 28.79 5.93 -18.98
N LYS A 285 28.42 6.48 -17.83
CA LYS A 285 27.38 5.87 -16.98
C LYS A 285 26.06 5.75 -17.72
N GLN A 286 25.49 4.56 -17.70
CA GLN A 286 24.20 4.25 -18.30
C GLN A 286 23.26 3.67 -17.24
N LYS A 287 22.06 4.20 -17.17
CA LYS A 287 21.00 3.64 -16.33
C LYS A 287 20.56 2.30 -16.92
N VAL A 288 20.52 1.25 -16.10
CA VAL A 288 20.19 -0.13 -16.56
C VAL A 288 18.95 -0.70 -15.91
N ALA A 289 18.60 -0.25 -14.71
CA ALA A 289 17.40 -0.71 -14.00
C ALA A 289 16.96 0.30 -12.95
N THR A 290 15.70 0.18 -12.50
CA THR A 290 15.18 0.95 -11.37
C THR A 290 14.25 0.11 -10.50
N SER A 291 14.13 0.48 -9.22
CA SER A 291 12.98 0.12 -8.38
C SER A 291 12.38 1.40 -7.78
N LEU A 292 11.06 1.48 -7.79
CA LEU A 292 10.30 2.58 -7.22
C LEU A 292 9.58 2.09 -5.96
N ILE A 293 9.88 2.75 -4.86
CA ILE A 293 9.38 2.44 -3.52
C ILE A 293 8.45 3.58 -3.10
N ALA A 294 7.28 3.26 -2.59
CA ALA A 294 6.49 4.27 -1.90
C ALA A 294 6.91 4.33 -0.43
N VAL A 295 6.86 5.50 0.17
CA VAL A 295 7.19 5.70 1.58
C VAL A 295 6.07 6.46 2.28
N SER A 296 5.75 6.04 3.50
CA SER A 296 4.86 6.80 4.36
C SER A 296 5.58 8.03 4.90
N THR A 297 4.81 9.07 5.21
CA THR A 297 5.29 10.30 5.84
C THR A 297 4.66 10.46 7.21
N ALA A 298 5.35 11.13 8.14
CA ALA A 298 4.73 11.52 9.38
C ALA A 298 3.59 12.53 9.09
N PRO A 299 2.46 12.46 9.82
CA PRO A 299 1.42 13.48 9.69
C PRO A 299 2.02 14.85 10.01
N THR A 300 1.98 15.77 9.06
CA THR A 300 2.27 17.18 9.33
C THR A 300 1.01 17.80 9.92
N PHE A 301 0.95 17.90 11.24
CA PHE A 301 -0.06 18.77 11.88
C PHE A 301 0.24 20.20 11.48
N GLY A 302 -0.75 20.88 10.91
CA GLY A 302 -0.62 22.30 10.62
C GLY A 302 -0.20 23.04 11.88
N THR A 303 1.01 23.57 11.91
CA THR A 303 1.40 24.55 12.91
C THR A 303 0.40 25.69 12.78
N ASP A 304 -0.26 25.95 13.90
CA ASP A 304 -1.22 27.04 14.08
C ASP A 304 -0.69 28.30 13.38
N VAL A 305 -1.43 28.85 12.42
CA VAL A 305 -1.05 30.00 11.58
C VAL A 305 -0.97 31.30 12.40
N SER A 306 -1.10 31.21 13.73
CA SER A 306 -1.06 32.35 14.66
C SER A 306 0.34 32.83 15.05
N SER A 307 1.43 32.19 14.56
CA SER A 307 2.81 32.56 14.89
C SER A 307 3.71 32.73 13.67
N LEU A 308 3.31 33.54 12.69
CA LEU A 308 4.24 34.02 11.67
C LEU A 308 5.02 35.23 12.23
N PRO A 309 6.39 35.20 12.19
CA PRO A 309 7.16 36.42 12.47
C PRO A 309 6.95 37.43 11.35
N PRO A 310 7.07 38.73 11.64
CA PRO A 310 6.83 39.78 10.67
C PRO A 310 7.81 39.69 9.47
N GLU A 311 7.28 40.05 8.29
CA GLU A 311 8.05 40.13 7.04
C GLU A 311 9.38 40.87 7.21
N GLY A 312 10.49 40.23 6.86
CA GLY A 312 11.79 40.89 6.80
C GLY A 312 13.04 40.09 7.17
N ALA A 313 12.97 38.79 7.39
CA ALA A 313 14.17 37.98 7.65
C ALA A 313 14.68 37.31 6.37
N GLU A 314 15.93 37.61 5.99
CA GLU A 314 16.63 37.01 4.85
C GLU A 314 16.67 35.48 4.91
N LEU A 315 16.24 34.85 3.81
CA LEU A 315 16.31 33.42 3.59
C LEU A 315 17.78 32.96 3.41
N ALA A 316 18.36 32.38 4.45
CA ALA A 316 19.59 31.62 4.31
C ALA A 316 19.32 30.37 3.46
N ARG A 317 20.08 30.23 2.37
CA ARG A 317 20.10 29.07 1.48
C ARG A 317 20.64 27.85 2.22
N GLY A 318 19.73 26.99 2.69
CA GLY A 318 20.02 25.65 3.20
C GLY A 318 18.81 24.77 2.92
N GLY A 319 18.98 23.73 2.10
CA GLY A 319 17.94 22.74 1.84
C GLY A 319 17.49 22.07 3.13
N PRO A 320 16.29 21.46 3.18
CA PRO A 320 15.78 20.83 4.39
C PRO A 320 16.68 19.65 4.77
N SER A 321 17.49 19.85 5.81
CA SER A 321 18.23 18.77 6.46
C SER A 321 17.22 17.86 7.14
N LEU A 322 17.05 16.64 6.63
CA LEU A 322 16.38 15.54 7.32
C LEU A 322 17.23 15.17 8.56
N ARG A 323 17.12 15.97 9.61
CA ARG A 323 17.66 15.58 10.92
C ARG A 323 16.73 14.48 11.46
N SER A 324 17.31 13.31 11.71
CA SER A 324 16.72 12.30 12.58
C SER A 324 16.13 12.96 13.82
N PRO A 325 14.89 12.65 14.24
CA PRO A 325 14.36 13.15 15.49
C PRO A 325 15.27 12.63 16.62
N ALA A 326 15.92 13.56 17.33
CA ALA A 326 16.69 13.25 18.51
C ALA A 326 15.75 12.58 19.53
N ASN A 327 16.21 11.47 20.05
CA ASN A 327 15.63 10.58 21.03
C ASN A 327 14.95 11.33 22.20
N THR A 328 13.70 11.73 22.04
CA THR A 328 12.81 12.18 23.09
C THR A 328 11.77 11.08 23.28
N GLY A 329 11.74 10.44 24.41
CA GLY A 329 11.03 9.23 24.84
C GLY A 329 9.53 9.07 24.57
N ALA A 330 8.98 9.68 23.51
CA ALA A 330 7.71 9.35 22.89
C ALA A 330 8.01 8.74 21.53
N SER A 331 7.67 7.49 21.29
CA SER A 331 7.84 6.82 20.00
C SER A 331 7.03 7.58 18.94
N GLY A 332 7.74 8.26 18.03
CA GLY A 332 7.13 8.86 16.83
C GLY A 332 6.42 7.79 15.97
N PRO A 333 5.62 8.20 14.97
CA PRO A 333 4.89 7.26 14.13
C PRO A 333 5.86 6.31 13.41
N LYS A 334 5.53 5.02 13.41
CA LYS A 334 6.33 3.99 12.71
C LYS A 334 6.24 4.19 11.21
N LEU A 335 7.33 4.58 10.58
CA LEU A 335 7.41 4.79 9.13
C LEU A 335 7.48 3.45 8.40
N THR A 336 6.78 3.36 7.27
CA THR A 336 6.73 2.17 6.42
C THR A 336 7.17 2.51 5.00
N ALA A 337 7.99 1.65 4.42
CA ALA A 337 8.36 1.68 3.01
C ALA A 337 7.69 0.51 2.27
N TYR A 338 7.27 0.74 1.03
CA TYR A 338 6.49 -0.20 0.24
C TYR A 338 7.18 -0.47 -1.10
N GLY A 339 7.70 -1.67 -1.30
CA GLY A 339 8.24 -2.12 -2.57
C GLY A 339 7.12 -2.24 -3.60
N ARG A 340 7.17 -1.43 -4.68
CA ARG A 340 6.04 -1.35 -5.61
C ARG A 340 6.39 -1.74 -7.04
N TYR A 341 7.34 -1.09 -7.65
CA TYR A 341 7.58 -1.25 -9.07
C TYR A 341 9.05 -1.50 -9.34
N TRP A 342 9.32 -2.36 -10.30
CA TRP A 342 10.65 -2.73 -10.74
C TRP A 342 10.69 -2.89 -12.24
N GLY A 343 11.83 -2.58 -12.83
CA GLY A 343 12.12 -2.93 -14.21
C GLY A 343 13.60 -2.76 -14.56
N ALA A 344 14.05 -3.48 -15.56
CA ALA A 344 15.42 -3.45 -16.04
C ALA A 344 15.48 -3.46 -17.56
N LEU A 345 16.42 -2.70 -18.14
CA LEU A 345 16.73 -2.72 -19.55
C LEU A 345 17.93 -3.63 -19.87
N ALA A 346 18.70 -4.03 -18.85
CA ALA A 346 19.80 -4.97 -18.96
C ALA A 346 19.60 -6.17 -18.06
N ARG A 347 20.04 -7.35 -18.49
CA ARG A 347 20.02 -8.57 -17.69
C ARG A 347 21.34 -8.69 -16.94
N VAL A 348 21.25 -8.59 -15.59
CA VAL A 348 22.39 -8.80 -14.67
C VAL A 348 21.92 -9.74 -13.56
N ASP A 349 22.74 -10.73 -13.25
CA ASP A 349 22.45 -11.71 -12.20
C ASP A 349 22.26 -11.02 -10.85
N CYS A 350 21.20 -11.39 -10.14
CA CYS A 350 20.84 -10.87 -8.82
C CYS A 350 20.47 -9.37 -8.76
N LEU A 351 20.42 -8.65 -9.90
CA LEU A 351 20.09 -7.23 -9.94
C LEU A 351 18.72 -6.92 -9.34
N HIS A 352 17.72 -7.76 -9.62
CA HIS A 352 16.39 -7.66 -9.02
C HIS A 352 16.45 -7.71 -7.48
N PHE A 353 17.23 -8.62 -6.91
CA PHE A 353 17.35 -8.73 -5.46
C PHE A 353 18.04 -7.53 -4.83
N GLU A 354 19.09 -7.03 -5.47
CA GLU A 354 19.79 -5.82 -5.02
C GLU A 354 18.84 -4.62 -5.03
N ALA A 355 18.17 -4.38 -6.16
CA ALA A 355 17.33 -3.20 -6.36
C ALA A 355 16.02 -3.22 -5.55
N CYS A 356 15.42 -4.39 -5.36
CA CYS A 356 14.09 -4.51 -4.74
C CYS A 356 14.13 -4.88 -3.25
N TYR A 357 15.26 -5.34 -2.74
CA TYR A 357 15.36 -5.76 -1.33
C TYR A 357 16.58 -5.18 -0.63
N TYR A 358 17.81 -5.38 -1.13
CA TYR A 358 19.00 -5.02 -0.34
C TYR A 358 19.21 -3.51 -0.26
N GLN A 359 19.06 -2.79 -1.34
CA GLN A 359 19.11 -1.33 -1.35
C GLN A 359 17.97 -0.71 -0.52
N PRO A 360 16.70 -1.11 -0.70
CA PRO A 360 15.60 -0.61 0.14
C PRO A 360 15.78 -0.93 1.63
N LEU A 361 16.18 -2.15 2.00
CA LEU A 361 16.37 -2.51 3.40
C LEU A 361 17.52 -1.72 4.05
N GLN A 362 18.63 -1.55 3.33
CA GLN A 362 19.74 -0.73 3.78
C GLN A 362 19.26 0.71 4.02
N TRP A 363 18.55 1.29 3.06
CA TRP A 363 18.00 2.64 3.17
C TRP A 363 17.02 2.77 4.34
N CYS A 364 16.13 1.79 4.55
CA CYS A 364 15.18 1.77 5.67
C CYS A 364 15.91 1.79 7.02
N ILE A 365 16.98 1.02 7.17
CA ILE A 365 17.80 0.98 8.38
C ILE A 365 18.45 2.35 8.61
N GLU A 366 19.10 2.92 7.58
CA GLU A 366 19.82 4.20 7.65
C GLU A 366 18.89 5.39 7.94
N HIS A 367 17.61 5.30 7.56
CA HIS A 367 16.63 6.39 7.70
C HIS A 367 15.57 6.12 8.79
N GLY A 368 15.72 5.06 9.59
CA GLY A 368 14.86 4.78 10.74
C GLY A 368 13.44 4.32 10.40
N TYR A 369 13.25 3.70 9.23
CA TYR A 369 11.97 3.08 8.86
C TYR A 369 11.75 1.79 9.66
N ALA A 370 10.54 1.64 10.19
CA ALA A 370 10.18 0.50 11.02
C ALA A 370 9.83 -0.74 10.21
N THR A 371 9.26 -0.58 9.01
CA THR A 371 8.76 -1.69 8.20
C THR A 371 9.07 -1.49 6.73
N PHE A 372 9.37 -2.61 6.03
CA PHE A 372 9.41 -2.66 4.58
C PHE A 372 8.49 -3.78 4.08
N GLU A 373 7.49 -3.41 3.29
CA GLU A 373 6.55 -4.34 2.67
C GLU A 373 7.01 -4.73 1.27
N GLY A 374 7.30 -6.01 1.08
CA GLY A 374 7.89 -6.51 -0.17
C GLY A 374 6.89 -6.79 -1.31
N GLY A 375 5.60 -6.37 -1.19
CA GLY A 375 4.54 -6.64 -2.16
C GLY A 375 3.88 -8.03 -2.00
N ALA A 376 2.92 -8.37 -2.89
CA ALA A 376 1.88 -9.36 -2.67
C ALA A 376 2.30 -10.83 -2.53
N GLN A 377 3.39 -11.32 -3.12
CA GLN A 377 3.68 -12.76 -3.14
C GLN A 377 5.17 -13.08 -3.02
N GLY A 378 5.49 -14.31 -2.59
CA GLY A 378 6.79 -14.91 -2.76
C GLY A 378 7.53 -15.30 -1.48
N GLU A 379 7.52 -16.61 -1.12
CA GLU A 379 8.31 -17.19 -0.03
C GLU A 379 9.82 -16.92 -0.15
N HIS A 380 10.33 -16.69 -1.38
CA HIS A 380 11.72 -16.36 -1.61
C HIS A 380 12.18 -15.09 -0.85
N LYS A 381 11.23 -14.25 -0.43
CA LYS A 381 11.46 -13.06 0.39
C LYS A 381 11.93 -13.41 1.80
N MET A 382 11.53 -14.55 2.34
CA MET A 382 11.99 -15.02 3.65
C MET A 382 13.52 -15.19 3.72
N ALA A 383 14.15 -15.62 2.61
CA ALA A 383 15.61 -15.68 2.54
C ALA A 383 16.30 -14.31 2.72
N ARG A 384 15.53 -13.22 2.67
CA ARG A 384 15.95 -11.81 2.82
C ARG A 384 15.34 -11.17 4.05
N ALA A 385 14.89 -12.02 5.00
CA ALA A 385 14.30 -11.63 6.28
C ALA A 385 12.99 -10.82 6.18
N LEU A 386 12.25 -10.94 5.08
CA LEU A 386 10.86 -10.53 5.07
C LEU A 386 10.03 -11.71 5.62
N LEU A 387 9.46 -11.53 6.80
CA LEU A 387 8.70 -12.56 7.49
C LEU A 387 7.25 -12.62 7.07
N PRO A 388 6.56 -13.76 7.22
CA PRO A 388 5.15 -13.88 6.88
C PRO A 388 4.29 -13.02 7.79
N VAL A 389 3.34 -12.30 7.19
CA VAL A 389 2.34 -11.47 7.88
C VAL A 389 0.96 -11.87 7.35
N LYS A 390 0.05 -12.13 8.27
CA LYS A 390 -1.35 -12.38 7.94
C LYS A 390 -2.01 -11.07 7.51
N THR A 391 -2.64 -11.05 6.33
CA THR A 391 -3.46 -9.95 5.86
C THR A 391 -4.92 -10.41 5.75
N THR A 392 -5.85 -9.50 5.97
CA THR A 392 -7.27 -9.84 6.04
C THR A 392 -8.09 -8.99 5.06
N SER A 393 -8.99 -9.64 4.35
CA SER A 393 -10.02 -9.04 3.52
C SER A 393 -11.40 -9.41 4.06
N ALA A 394 -12.41 -8.58 3.78
CA ALA A 394 -13.78 -8.81 4.23
C ALA A 394 -14.72 -8.87 3.03
N HIS A 395 -15.71 -9.77 3.09
CA HIS A 395 -16.59 -10.07 1.96
C HIS A 395 -18.04 -10.18 2.40
N TRP A 396 -18.94 -9.58 1.61
CA TRP A 396 -20.38 -9.75 1.71
C TRP A 396 -20.91 -10.23 0.35
N LEU A 397 -21.86 -11.16 0.38
CA LEU A 397 -22.53 -11.69 -0.81
C LEU A 397 -24.04 -11.53 -0.67
N ALA A 398 -24.69 -11.04 -1.74
CA ALA A 398 -26.13 -10.79 -1.75
C ALA A 398 -26.95 -12.08 -1.75
N HIS A 399 -26.45 -13.16 -2.36
CA HIS A 399 -27.18 -14.41 -2.49
C HIS A 399 -26.88 -15.34 -1.30
N PRO A 400 -27.88 -15.65 -0.41
CA PRO A 400 -27.63 -16.37 0.83
C PRO A 400 -26.95 -17.74 0.65
N SER A 401 -27.43 -18.55 -0.31
CA SER A 401 -26.83 -19.89 -0.53
C SER A 401 -25.38 -19.85 -1.00
N PHE A 402 -24.99 -18.78 -1.73
CA PHE A 402 -23.56 -18.58 -2.08
C PHE A 402 -22.77 -18.07 -0.88
N ALA A 403 -23.36 -17.18 -0.07
CA ALA A 403 -22.74 -16.73 1.18
C ALA A 403 -22.41 -17.93 2.08
N ASP A 404 -23.38 -18.80 2.36
CA ASP A 404 -23.18 -20.02 3.17
C ASP A 404 -22.11 -20.96 2.59
N ALA A 405 -22.09 -21.13 1.26
CA ALA A 405 -21.11 -22.00 0.61
C ALA A 405 -19.68 -21.43 0.68
N ILE A 406 -19.55 -20.11 0.49
CA ILE A 406 -18.29 -19.40 0.54
C ILE A 406 -17.78 -19.31 1.99
N GLU A 407 -18.65 -19.10 2.98
CA GLU A 407 -18.28 -19.10 4.39
C GLU A 407 -17.61 -20.42 4.79
N ARG A 408 -18.26 -21.57 4.46
CA ARG A 408 -17.64 -22.89 4.69
C ARG A 408 -16.34 -23.13 3.92
N PHE A 409 -16.18 -22.51 2.76
CA PHE A 409 -14.92 -22.54 2.02
C PHE A 409 -13.85 -21.73 2.76
N LEU A 410 -14.18 -20.51 3.21
CA LEU A 410 -13.25 -19.62 3.91
C LEU A 410 -12.80 -20.17 5.27
N GLU A 411 -13.67 -20.87 6.00
CA GLU A 411 -13.29 -21.58 7.23
C GLU A 411 -12.19 -22.61 6.97
N ARG A 412 -12.31 -23.41 5.90
CA ARG A 412 -11.28 -24.40 5.51
C ARG A 412 -10.00 -23.74 4.98
N GLU A 413 -10.13 -22.70 4.17
CA GLU A 413 -8.99 -21.92 3.67
C GLU A 413 -8.24 -21.26 4.83
N GLY A 414 -8.96 -20.71 5.82
CA GLY A 414 -8.39 -20.08 7.01
C GLY A 414 -7.57 -21.06 7.85
N ALA A 415 -8.08 -22.27 8.08
CA ALA A 415 -7.31 -23.33 8.76
C ALA A 415 -6.02 -23.68 7.99
N GLY A 416 -6.08 -23.71 6.65
CA GLY A 416 -4.89 -23.90 5.80
C GLY A 416 -3.88 -22.75 5.92
N ILE A 417 -4.33 -21.52 6.01
CA ILE A 417 -3.46 -20.34 6.20
C ILE A 417 -2.78 -20.36 7.57
N GLU A 418 -3.47 -20.72 8.65
CA GLU A 418 -2.84 -20.82 9.98
C GLU A 418 -1.76 -21.93 10.02
N ASN A 419 -2.03 -23.09 9.41
CA ASN A 419 -1.02 -24.14 9.28
C ASN A 419 0.20 -23.67 8.47
N TYR A 420 -0.04 -22.98 7.35
CA TYR A 420 1.02 -22.45 6.49
C TYR A 420 1.88 -21.40 7.23
N LEU A 421 1.26 -20.51 8.02
CA LEU A 421 2.00 -19.55 8.85
C LEU A 421 2.89 -20.27 9.86
N GLY A 422 2.37 -21.31 10.55
CA GLY A 422 3.15 -22.12 11.49
C GLY A 422 4.35 -22.83 10.83
N GLU A 423 4.17 -23.36 9.60
CA GLU A 423 5.28 -23.92 8.83
C GLU A 423 6.35 -22.89 8.46
N LEU A 424 5.93 -21.68 8.08
CA LEU A 424 6.84 -20.60 7.72
C LEU A 424 7.62 -20.07 8.93
N GLU A 425 7.01 -19.98 10.10
CA GLU A 425 7.69 -19.59 11.34
C GLU A 425 8.86 -20.52 11.67
N GLY A 426 8.69 -21.84 11.41
CA GLY A 426 9.76 -22.82 11.56
C GLY A 426 10.95 -22.64 10.59
N ARG A 427 10.79 -21.81 9.54
CA ARG A 427 11.81 -21.53 8.51
C ARG A 427 12.47 -20.15 8.69
N THR A 428 12.49 -19.64 9.91
CA THR A 428 13.07 -18.31 10.19
C THR A 428 14.48 -18.16 9.59
N PRO A 429 14.80 -17.02 8.94
CA PRO A 429 16.15 -16.76 8.41
C PRO A 429 17.13 -16.28 9.48
N PHE A 430 16.66 -16.00 10.68
CA PHE A 430 17.48 -15.50 11.79
C PHE A 430 18.26 -16.61 12.47
N LYS A 431 19.31 -16.25 13.20
CA LYS A 431 20.02 -17.19 14.06
C LYS A 431 19.06 -17.75 15.10
N GLN A 432 19.12 -19.07 15.31
CA GLN A 432 18.53 -19.67 16.50
C GLN A 432 19.43 -19.32 17.69
N ALA A 433 18.80 -18.89 18.79
CA ALA A 433 19.50 -18.56 20.04
C ALA A 433 20.18 -19.78 20.65
#